data_79e4f9c31c33a75687d0deb5f554052d
#
_entry.id   79e4f9c31c33a75687d0deb5f554052d
#
_cell.length_a   1.000
_cell.length_b   1.000
_cell.length_c   1.000
_cell.angle_alpha   90.00
_cell.angle_beta   90.00
_cell.angle_gamma   90.00
#
_symmetry.space_group_name_H-M   'P 1'
#
loop_
_entity.id
_entity.type
_entity.pdbx_description
1 polymer ?
#
loop_
_entity_poly.entity_id
_entity_poly.type
_entity_poly.pdbx_seq_one_letter_code
_entity_poly.pdbx_strand_id
1 'polypeptide(L)'
;LIGIAIGLLIGAVTPALIAPALAGRLPIDVTLGPALPSLIIATSFGVLTTLVFALPSLLRAREIPAARLFRASAGLFSGSPVRKRDLPYIGVPLVLLLILTVLTATDKAIALGFIGGSAAAVVIFTFAGRGIVSLSKRLITGRSAFSRLALANLHRPGASTVPVALSLGLGLTLLVTISGIEGNLDNEINENLPDSAPAFFFLDIRPDQIDQ
;
A
#
# COMPACT_ATOMS: atom_id res chain seq x y z
N LEU A 1 -9.35 16.28 3.17
CA LEU A 1 -10.59 16.54 2.43
C LEU A 1 -10.29 17.12 1.04
N ILE A 2 -9.47 18.17 0.91
CA ILE A 2 -9.11 18.78 -0.39
C ILE A 2 -8.47 17.77 -1.33
N GLY A 3 -7.54 16.95 -0.85
CA GLY A 3 -6.91 15.89 -1.64
C GLY A 3 -7.89 14.84 -2.16
N ILE A 4 -8.89 14.47 -1.36
CA ILE A 4 -9.95 13.55 -1.77
C ILE A 4 -10.81 14.19 -2.87
N ALA A 5 -11.19 15.45 -2.72
CA ALA A 5 -11.97 16.17 -3.73
C ALA A 5 -11.23 16.30 -5.06
N ILE A 6 -9.94 16.66 -5.02
CA ILE A 6 -9.10 16.74 -6.22
C ILE A 6 -8.93 15.35 -6.86
N GLY A 7 -8.66 14.32 -6.05
CA GLY A 7 -8.53 12.94 -6.54
C GLY A 7 -9.79 12.42 -7.21
N LEU A 8 -10.97 12.72 -6.65
CA LEU A 8 -12.26 12.37 -7.22
C LEU A 8 -12.54 13.12 -8.53
N LEU A 9 -12.22 14.41 -8.59
CA LEU A 9 -12.34 15.19 -9.82
C LEU A 9 -11.46 14.60 -10.93
N ILE A 10 -10.19 14.36 -10.65
CA ILE A 10 -9.28 13.76 -11.61
C ILE A 10 -9.78 12.38 -12.03
N GLY A 11 -10.15 11.53 -11.07
CA GLY A 11 -10.65 10.18 -11.33
C GLY A 11 -11.95 10.13 -12.14
N ALA A 12 -12.84 11.13 -11.98
CA ALA A 12 -14.08 11.22 -12.74
C ALA A 12 -13.85 11.76 -14.16
N VAL A 13 -12.89 12.68 -14.34
CA VAL A 13 -12.61 13.33 -15.63
C VAL A 13 -11.68 12.50 -16.51
N THR A 14 -10.75 11.75 -15.92
CA THR A 14 -9.75 10.96 -16.66
C THR A 14 -10.36 9.97 -17.65
N PRO A 15 -11.37 9.15 -17.32
CA PRO A 15 -12.00 8.23 -18.29
C PRO A 15 -12.64 8.98 -19.45
N ALA A 16 -13.29 10.12 -19.18
CA ALA A 16 -13.95 10.91 -20.21
C ALA A 16 -12.95 11.56 -21.20
N LEU A 17 -11.75 11.90 -20.73
CA LEU A 17 -10.68 12.47 -21.57
C LEU A 17 -9.95 11.37 -22.37
N ILE A 18 -9.79 10.18 -21.82
CA ILE A 18 -9.04 9.10 -22.44
C ILE A 18 -9.90 8.29 -23.41
N ALA A 19 -11.21 8.13 -23.14
CA ALA A 19 -12.12 7.38 -23.99
C ALA A 19 -12.08 7.80 -25.48
N PRO A 20 -12.14 9.08 -25.87
CA PRO A 20 -12.07 9.46 -27.27
C PRO A 20 -10.70 9.23 -27.92
N ALA A 21 -9.61 9.23 -27.14
CA ALA A 21 -8.27 8.95 -27.64
C ALA A 21 -8.03 7.46 -27.91
N LEU A 22 -8.75 6.58 -27.20
CA LEU A 22 -8.74 5.12 -27.39
C LEU A 22 -9.82 4.63 -28.37
N ALA A 23 -10.86 5.42 -28.60
CA ALA A 23 -11.91 5.11 -29.56
C ALA A 23 -11.31 4.97 -30.97
N GLY A 24 -11.33 3.78 -31.52
CA GLY A 24 -10.73 3.44 -32.83
C GLY A 24 -9.38 2.73 -32.78
N ARG A 25 -8.76 2.59 -31.61
CA ARG A 25 -7.54 1.78 -31.43
C ARG A 25 -7.77 0.46 -30.70
N LEU A 26 -8.85 0.35 -29.96
CA LEU A 26 -9.24 -0.86 -29.26
C LEU A 26 -10.60 -1.32 -29.81
N PRO A 27 -10.77 -2.64 -30.08
CA PRO A 27 -12.07 -3.22 -30.51
C PRO A 27 -13.00 -3.42 -29.30
N ILE A 28 -13.05 -2.46 -28.39
CA ILE A 28 -13.86 -2.52 -27.16
C ILE A 28 -14.70 -1.25 -27.11
N ASP A 29 -16.02 -1.42 -27.11
CA ASP A 29 -16.95 -0.32 -26.84
C ASP A 29 -16.80 0.09 -25.38
N VAL A 30 -16.08 1.19 -25.15
CA VAL A 30 -15.95 1.80 -23.83
C VAL A 30 -17.29 2.43 -23.46
N THR A 31 -18.21 1.62 -22.92
CA THR A 31 -19.44 2.14 -22.33
C THR A 31 -19.07 2.88 -21.06
N LEU A 32 -19.14 4.21 -21.10
CA LEU A 32 -19.06 5.07 -19.93
C LEU A 32 -20.31 4.82 -19.07
N GLY A 33 -20.29 3.72 -18.29
CA GLY A 33 -21.32 3.43 -17.30
C GLY A 33 -21.32 4.48 -16.19
N PRO A 34 -22.41 4.60 -15.41
CA PRO A 34 -22.48 5.56 -14.32
C PRO A 34 -21.33 5.32 -13.33
N ALA A 35 -20.37 6.22 -13.29
CA ALA A 35 -19.21 6.15 -12.41
C ALA A 35 -19.55 6.36 -10.91
N LEU A 36 -20.83 6.66 -10.59
CA LEU A 36 -21.30 6.94 -9.24
C LEU A 36 -20.96 5.85 -8.20
N PRO A 37 -21.19 4.55 -8.42
CA PRO A 37 -20.84 3.53 -7.45
C PRO A 37 -19.32 3.48 -7.19
N SER A 38 -18.52 3.57 -8.26
CA SER A 38 -17.06 3.57 -8.16
C SER A 38 -16.54 4.80 -7.41
N LEU A 39 -17.14 5.97 -7.61
CA LEU A 39 -16.79 7.21 -6.91
C LEU A 39 -17.13 7.13 -5.42
N ILE A 40 -18.27 6.53 -5.04
CA ILE A 40 -18.66 6.31 -3.64
C ILE A 40 -17.66 5.39 -2.96
N ILE A 41 -17.29 4.28 -3.60
CA ILE A 41 -16.31 3.34 -3.08
C ILE A 41 -14.95 4.03 -2.92
N ALA A 42 -14.48 4.75 -3.93
CA ALA A 42 -13.21 5.49 -3.89
C ALA A 42 -13.21 6.55 -2.78
N THR A 43 -14.32 7.29 -2.60
CA THR A 43 -14.48 8.27 -1.52
C THR A 43 -14.38 7.59 -0.16
N SER A 44 -15.07 6.46 0.02
CA SER A 44 -15.07 5.70 1.27
C SER A 44 -13.67 5.21 1.62
N PHE A 45 -12.92 4.66 0.65
CA PHE A 45 -11.52 4.30 0.82
C PHE A 45 -10.65 5.51 1.19
N GLY A 46 -10.81 6.63 0.49
CA GLY A 46 -10.04 7.86 0.75
C GLY A 46 -10.27 8.41 2.14
N VAL A 47 -11.53 8.47 2.59
CA VAL A 47 -11.89 8.94 3.93
C VAL A 47 -11.36 7.99 5.01
N LEU A 48 -11.60 6.68 4.88
CA LEU A 48 -11.16 5.69 5.86
C LEU A 48 -9.63 5.65 5.96
N THR A 49 -8.92 5.66 4.83
CA THR A 49 -7.46 5.72 4.82
C THR A 49 -6.95 6.99 5.49
N THR A 50 -7.55 8.14 5.17
CA THR A 50 -7.19 9.41 5.82
C THR A 50 -7.39 9.32 7.34
N LEU A 51 -8.50 8.75 7.82
CA LEU A 51 -8.77 8.59 9.24
C LEU A 51 -7.76 7.65 9.91
N VAL A 52 -7.44 6.51 9.30
CA VAL A 52 -6.45 5.54 9.83
C VAL A 52 -5.09 6.19 10.05
N PHE A 53 -4.62 7.04 9.13
CA PHE A 53 -3.31 7.68 9.23
C PHE A 53 -3.32 9.00 10.03
N ALA A 54 -4.40 9.78 9.95
CA ALA A 54 -4.47 11.09 10.61
C ALA A 54 -4.81 10.97 12.11
N LEU A 55 -5.72 10.06 12.50
CA LEU A 55 -6.17 9.94 13.89
C LEU A 55 -5.02 9.65 14.87
N PRO A 56 -4.10 8.70 14.62
CA PRO A 56 -2.99 8.47 15.55
C PRO A 56 -2.12 9.70 15.77
N SER A 57 -1.92 10.49 14.72
CA SER A 57 -1.10 11.72 14.78
C SER A 57 -1.83 12.84 15.55
N LEU A 58 -3.13 12.98 15.31
CA LEU A 58 -3.97 13.97 16.01
C LEU A 58 -4.13 13.64 17.49
N LEU A 59 -4.34 12.36 17.83
CA LEU A 59 -4.49 11.93 19.23
C LEU A 59 -3.19 12.15 20.01
N ARG A 60 -2.02 11.94 19.39
CA ARG A 60 -0.72 12.24 20.00
C ARG A 60 -0.50 13.75 20.18
N ALA A 61 -0.90 14.55 19.20
CA ALA A 61 -0.77 16.02 19.28
C ALA A 61 -1.59 16.63 20.42
N ARG A 62 -2.76 16.06 20.74
CA ARG A 62 -3.62 16.49 21.83
C ARG A 62 -2.97 16.34 23.21
N GLU A 63 -2.06 15.41 23.39
CA GLU A 63 -1.41 15.11 24.67
C GLU A 63 -0.19 15.98 24.96
N ILE A 64 0.24 16.85 24.04
CA ILE A 64 1.39 17.72 24.22
C ILE A 64 0.95 19.02 24.94
N PRO A 65 1.25 19.19 26.24
CA PRO A 65 0.96 20.45 26.93
C PRO A 65 1.77 21.58 26.34
N ALA A 66 1.18 22.75 26.13
CA ALA A 66 1.87 23.94 25.61
C ALA A 66 3.14 24.28 26.39
N ALA A 67 3.17 24.03 27.69
CA ALA A 67 4.34 24.22 28.54
C ALA A 67 5.56 23.34 28.16
N ARG A 68 5.37 22.20 27.49
CA ARG A 68 6.46 21.36 26.98
C ARG A 68 7.08 21.93 25.72
N LEU A 69 6.34 22.69 24.91
CA LEU A 69 6.85 23.33 23.70
C LEU A 69 7.95 24.36 24.04
N PHE A 70 7.82 25.07 25.15
CA PHE A 70 8.82 26.04 25.61
C PHE A 70 10.06 25.40 26.25
N ARG A 71 9.99 24.14 26.66
CA ARG A 71 11.14 23.38 27.20
C ARG A 71 11.77 22.42 26.20
N ALA A 72 11.25 22.35 24.98
CA ALA A 72 11.63 21.37 23.94
C ALA A 72 12.96 21.69 23.23
N SER A 73 13.81 22.58 23.78
CA SER A 73 15.19 22.71 23.32
C SER A 73 16.06 21.46 23.60
N ALA A 74 15.53 20.45 24.26
CA ALA A 74 16.25 19.22 24.64
C ALA A 74 15.62 17.95 24.01
N GLY A 75 15.35 17.93 22.71
CA GLY A 75 15.36 16.71 21.87
C GLY A 75 14.61 15.44 22.32
N LEU A 76 13.64 15.50 23.22
CA LEU A 76 12.95 14.32 23.75
C LEU A 76 11.47 14.26 23.31
N PHE A 77 11.23 14.24 22.02
CA PHE A 77 9.95 13.74 21.51
C PHE A 77 9.94 12.21 21.54
N SER A 78 10.01 11.62 22.72
CA SER A 78 9.59 10.22 22.91
C SER A 78 8.07 10.21 22.73
N GLY A 79 7.62 9.68 21.60
CA GLY A 79 6.20 9.55 21.33
C GLY A 79 5.54 8.79 22.49
N SER A 80 4.63 9.44 23.18
CA SER A 80 3.81 8.79 24.20
C SER A 80 3.08 7.60 23.59
N PRO A 81 3.06 6.44 24.24
CA PRO A 81 2.31 5.30 23.74
C PRO A 81 0.84 5.68 23.65
N VAL A 82 0.18 5.29 22.55
CA VAL A 82 -1.26 5.50 22.36
C VAL A 82 -1.99 4.96 23.58
N ARG A 83 -2.80 5.80 24.21
CA ARG A 83 -3.56 5.44 25.42
C ARG A 83 -4.57 4.34 25.06
N LYS A 84 -4.76 3.35 25.90
CA LYS A 84 -5.73 2.25 25.68
C LYS A 84 -7.14 2.75 25.35
N ARG A 85 -7.51 3.94 25.88
CA ARG A 85 -8.79 4.60 25.64
C ARG A 85 -8.94 5.11 24.19
N ASP A 86 -7.82 5.38 23.50
CA ASP A 86 -7.84 5.93 22.15
C ASP A 86 -7.76 4.82 21.09
N LEU A 87 -7.54 3.57 21.51
CA LEU A 87 -7.49 2.39 20.65
C LEU A 87 -8.75 2.20 19.79
N PRO A 88 -9.98 2.38 20.29
CA PRO A 88 -11.18 2.26 19.47
C PRO A 88 -11.27 3.31 18.36
N TYR A 89 -10.80 4.54 18.59
CA TYR A 89 -10.81 5.59 17.57
C TYR A 89 -9.92 5.27 16.37
N ILE A 90 -8.85 4.51 16.59
CA ILE A 90 -7.94 4.07 15.52
C ILE A 90 -8.43 2.73 14.95
N GLY A 91 -8.92 1.84 15.81
CA GLY A 91 -9.35 0.50 15.42
C GLY A 91 -10.60 0.48 14.55
N VAL A 92 -11.59 1.32 14.86
CA VAL A 92 -12.85 1.36 14.09
C VAL A 92 -12.63 1.70 12.61
N PRO A 93 -11.95 2.80 12.23
CA PRO A 93 -11.71 3.09 10.82
C PRO A 93 -10.85 2.03 10.15
N LEU A 94 -9.89 1.42 10.86
CA LEU A 94 -9.08 0.33 10.32
C LEU A 94 -9.93 -0.90 10.01
N VAL A 95 -10.79 -1.32 10.93
CA VAL A 95 -11.69 -2.47 10.73
C VAL A 95 -12.68 -2.18 9.60
N LEU A 96 -13.25 -0.97 9.53
CA LEU A 96 -14.13 -0.57 8.44
C LEU A 96 -13.41 -0.60 7.09
N LEU A 97 -12.15 -0.16 7.03
CA LEU A 97 -11.33 -0.23 5.82
C LEU A 97 -11.12 -1.68 5.39
N LEU A 98 -10.78 -2.58 6.32
CA LEU A 98 -10.61 -4.01 6.03
C LEU A 98 -11.90 -4.66 5.54
N ILE A 99 -13.03 -4.36 6.19
CA ILE A 99 -14.35 -4.85 5.77
C ILE A 99 -14.68 -4.34 4.36
N LEU A 100 -14.48 -3.05 4.10
CA LEU A 100 -14.73 -2.47 2.79
C LEU A 100 -13.87 -3.14 1.72
N THR A 101 -12.59 -3.41 2.01
CA THR A 101 -11.67 -4.11 1.09
C THR A 101 -12.22 -5.50 0.74
N VAL A 102 -12.68 -6.28 1.73
CA VAL A 102 -13.21 -7.63 1.48
C VAL A 102 -14.55 -7.59 0.75
N LEU A 103 -15.40 -6.60 1.05
CA LEU A 103 -16.71 -6.47 0.39
C LEU A 103 -16.61 -6.04 -1.08
N THR A 104 -15.62 -5.20 -1.40
CA THR A 104 -15.42 -4.70 -2.78
C THR A 104 -14.53 -5.61 -3.62
N ALA A 105 -13.83 -6.57 -3.02
CA ALA A 105 -12.98 -7.50 -3.74
C ALA A 105 -13.82 -8.52 -4.52
N THR A 106 -13.44 -8.74 -5.79
CA THR A 106 -14.04 -9.78 -6.66
C THR A 106 -13.72 -11.17 -6.12
N ASP A 107 -12.48 -11.39 -5.69
CA ASP A 107 -12.04 -12.63 -5.03
C ASP A 107 -11.71 -12.36 -3.56
N LYS A 108 -12.53 -12.91 -2.68
CA LYS A 108 -12.38 -12.74 -1.23
C LYS A 108 -11.17 -13.46 -0.67
N ALA A 109 -10.76 -14.58 -1.29
CA ALA A 109 -9.59 -15.33 -0.83
C ALA A 109 -8.30 -14.54 -1.10
N ILE A 110 -8.20 -13.90 -2.26
CA ILE A 110 -7.09 -13.02 -2.61
C ILE A 110 -7.06 -11.80 -1.67
N ALA A 111 -8.20 -11.19 -1.40
CA ALA A 111 -8.29 -10.05 -0.49
C ALA A 111 -7.83 -10.40 0.94
N LEU A 112 -8.30 -11.54 1.47
CA LEU A 112 -7.88 -12.01 2.79
C LEU A 112 -6.40 -12.39 2.82
N GLY A 113 -5.89 -13.03 1.77
CA GLY A 113 -4.47 -13.33 1.60
C GLY A 113 -3.61 -12.08 1.60
N PHE A 114 -4.04 -11.03 0.89
CA PHE A 114 -3.35 -9.73 0.86
C PHE A 114 -3.35 -9.05 2.24
N ILE A 115 -4.49 -9.03 2.92
CA ILE A 115 -4.61 -8.46 4.27
C ILE A 115 -3.70 -9.23 5.25
N GLY A 116 -3.75 -10.57 5.22
CA GLY A 116 -2.90 -11.41 6.06
C GLY A 116 -1.41 -11.25 5.76
N GLY A 117 -1.04 -11.23 4.49
CA GLY A 117 0.34 -11.00 4.03
C GLY A 117 0.87 -9.63 4.44
N SER A 118 0.04 -8.59 4.28
CA SER A 118 0.41 -7.22 4.70
C SER A 118 0.59 -7.12 6.21
N ALA A 119 -0.30 -7.72 6.99
CA ALA A 119 -0.18 -7.78 8.45
C ALA A 119 1.08 -8.55 8.88
N ALA A 120 1.36 -9.69 8.26
CA ALA A 120 2.57 -10.48 8.50
C ALA A 120 3.84 -9.67 8.17
N ALA A 121 3.88 -8.97 7.04
CA ALA A 121 5.00 -8.12 6.66
C ALA A 121 5.25 -7.02 7.70
N VAL A 122 4.22 -6.32 8.16
CA VAL A 122 4.33 -5.28 9.21
C VAL A 122 4.90 -5.88 10.50
N VAL A 123 4.43 -7.05 10.90
CA VAL A 123 4.93 -7.76 12.10
C VAL A 123 6.41 -8.13 11.92
N ILE A 124 6.77 -8.77 10.82
CA ILE A 124 8.15 -9.21 10.52
C ILE A 124 9.10 -8.00 10.54
N PHE A 125 8.79 -6.93 9.81
CA PHE A 125 9.65 -5.75 9.77
C PHE A 125 9.71 -4.98 11.09
N THR A 126 8.64 -5.01 11.89
CA THR A 126 8.67 -4.46 13.25
C THR A 126 9.61 -5.25 14.14
N PHE A 127 9.58 -6.58 14.08
CA PHE A 127 10.51 -7.44 14.82
C PHE A 127 11.94 -7.29 14.31
N ALA A 128 12.15 -7.22 12.99
CA ALA A 128 13.46 -6.96 12.40
C ALA A 128 14.04 -5.60 12.88
N GLY A 129 13.23 -4.53 12.83
CA GLY A 129 13.64 -3.21 13.32
C GLY A 129 13.99 -3.22 14.81
N ARG A 130 13.21 -3.90 15.66
CA ARG A 130 13.53 -4.09 17.08
C ARG A 130 14.79 -4.93 17.27
N GLY A 131 14.99 -5.95 16.44
CA GLY A 131 16.19 -6.78 16.41
C GLY A 131 17.44 -5.95 16.11
N ILE A 132 17.39 -5.07 15.10
CA ILE A 132 18.48 -4.14 14.77
C ILE A 132 18.81 -3.25 15.98
N VAL A 133 17.80 -2.67 16.63
CA VAL A 133 18.00 -1.84 17.84
C VAL A 133 18.60 -2.66 18.98
N SER A 134 18.17 -3.88 19.20
CA SER A 134 18.69 -4.77 20.24
C SER A 134 20.14 -5.19 19.96
N LEU A 135 20.44 -5.53 18.70
CA LEU A 135 21.77 -5.93 18.27
C LEU A 135 22.76 -4.78 18.33
N SER A 136 22.33 -3.56 17.95
CA SER A 136 23.18 -2.37 18.03
C SER A 136 23.66 -2.09 19.46
N LYS A 137 22.84 -2.36 20.47
CA LYS A 137 23.23 -2.24 21.89
C LYS A 137 24.35 -3.22 22.27
N ARG A 138 24.35 -4.44 21.74
CA ARG A 138 25.35 -5.47 22.04
C ARG A 138 26.66 -5.24 21.32
N LEU A 139 26.63 -4.59 20.14
CA LEU A 139 27.79 -4.39 19.29
C LEU A 139 28.62 -3.13 19.61
N ILE A 140 28.25 -2.34 20.62
CA ILE A 140 28.93 -1.09 20.96
C ILE A 140 30.35 -1.33 21.53
N THR A 141 30.63 -2.49 22.09
CA THR A 141 31.87 -2.81 22.78
C THR A 141 33.04 -3.03 21.80
N GLY A 142 34.14 -2.28 21.97
CA GLY A 142 35.41 -2.54 21.28
C GLY A 142 35.61 -1.93 19.89
N ARG A 143 34.70 -1.06 19.38
CA ARG A 143 34.80 -0.42 18.05
C ARG A 143 35.30 1.02 18.08
N SER A 144 35.65 1.55 16.88
CA SER A 144 36.08 2.94 16.70
C SER A 144 35.05 3.96 17.22
N ALA A 145 35.47 5.19 17.51
CA ALA A 145 34.58 6.25 17.98
C ALA A 145 33.41 6.52 17.01
N PHE A 146 33.67 6.44 15.70
CA PHE A 146 32.67 6.63 14.65
C PHE A 146 31.60 5.54 14.68
N SER A 147 31.98 4.27 14.75
CA SER A 147 31.02 3.15 14.81
C SER A 147 30.20 3.17 16.11
N ARG A 148 30.81 3.62 17.23
CA ARG A 148 30.08 3.81 18.48
C ARG A 148 28.99 4.87 18.38
N LEU A 149 29.30 6.02 17.76
CA LEU A 149 28.33 7.09 17.53
C LEU A 149 27.18 6.64 16.60
N ALA A 150 27.51 5.95 15.51
CA ALA A 150 26.53 5.42 14.58
C ALA A 150 25.58 4.42 15.27
N LEU A 151 26.12 3.45 16.00
CA LEU A 151 25.33 2.47 16.74
C LEU A 151 24.52 3.09 17.88
N ALA A 152 25.07 4.09 18.57
CA ALA A 152 24.36 4.83 19.61
C ALA A 152 23.14 5.57 19.08
N ASN A 153 23.21 6.13 17.87
CA ASN A 153 22.08 6.79 17.23
C ASN A 153 20.94 5.81 16.88
N LEU A 154 21.24 4.56 16.54
CA LEU A 154 20.22 3.54 16.21
C LEU A 154 19.35 3.14 17.40
N HIS A 155 19.90 3.15 18.62
CA HIS A 155 19.15 2.76 19.82
C HIS A 155 18.80 3.92 20.76
N ARG A 156 19.09 5.16 20.36
CA ARG A 156 18.73 6.36 21.15
C ARG A 156 17.21 6.36 21.40
N PRO A 157 16.76 6.70 22.64
CA PRO A 157 15.34 6.90 22.89
C PRO A 157 14.75 7.94 21.93
N GLY A 158 13.71 7.56 21.18
CA GLY A 158 13.13 8.40 20.13
C GLY A 158 13.75 8.24 18.74
N ALA A 159 14.73 7.35 18.55
CA ALA A 159 15.26 7.03 17.23
C ALA A 159 14.18 6.44 16.31
N SER A 160 14.16 6.90 15.06
CA SER A 160 13.21 6.43 14.04
C SER A 160 13.61 5.10 13.38
N THR A 161 14.48 4.29 14.02
CA THR A 161 15.03 3.06 13.44
C THR A 161 13.94 2.06 13.06
N VAL A 162 12.95 1.84 13.93
CA VAL A 162 11.84 0.90 13.64
C VAL A 162 10.93 1.42 12.52
N PRO A 163 10.45 2.68 12.53
CA PRO A 163 9.69 3.24 11.42
C PRO A 163 10.45 3.22 10.08
N VAL A 164 11.75 3.53 10.10
CA VAL A 164 12.59 3.48 8.89
C VAL A 164 12.74 2.04 8.37
N ALA A 165 12.99 1.07 9.25
CA ALA A 165 13.04 -0.33 8.87
C ALA A 165 11.71 -0.83 8.27
N LEU A 166 10.58 -0.39 8.84
CA LEU A 166 9.25 -0.66 8.31
C LEU A 166 9.07 -0.08 6.90
N SER A 167 9.36 1.22 6.73
CA SER A 167 9.19 1.90 5.43
C SER A 167 10.06 1.29 4.34
N LEU A 168 11.34 1.04 4.64
CA LEU A 168 12.27 0.42 3.69
C LEU A 168 11.86 -1.02 3.39
N GLY A 169 11.50 -1.79 4.42
CA GLY A 169 11.08 -3.17 4.26
C GLY A 169 9.82 -3.29 3.40
N LEU A 170 8.79 -2.52 3.69
CA LEU A 170 7.56 -2.51 2.91
C LEU A 170 7.79 -2.00 1.48
N GLY A 171 8.61 -0.96 1.30
CA GLY A 171 8.95 -0.44 -0.02
C GLY A 171 9.70 -1.46 -0.89
N LEU A 172 10.69 -2.16 -0.30
CA LEU A 172 11.40 -3.24 -1.00
C LEU A 172 10.48 -4.43 -1.30
N THR A 173 9.61 -4.80 -0.37
CA THR A 173 8.64 -5.87 -0.59
C THR A 173 7.74 -5.54 -1.78
N LEU A 174 7.25 -4.29 -1.87
CA LEU A 174 6.43 -3.84 -3.00
C LEU A 174 7.21 -3.95 -4.32
N LEU A 175 8.45 -3.48 -4.36
CA LEU A 175 9.30 -3.57 -5.56
C LEU A 175 9.53 -5.02 -6.00
N VAL A 176 9.88 -5.90 -5.05
CA VAL A 176 10.09 -7.33 -5.34
C VAL A 176 8.81 -7.99 -5.82
N THR A 177 7.67 -7.64 -5.23
CA THR A 177 6.35 -8.16 -5.65
C THR A 177 6.02 -7.74 -7.08
N ILE A 178 6.21 -6.47 -7.43
CA ILE A 178 5.96 -5.96 -8.79
C ILE A 178 6.87 -6.66 -9.79
N SER A 179 8.19 -6.74 -9.49
CA SER A 179 9.16 -7.42 -10.36
C SER A 179 8.86 -8.93 -10.49
N GLY A 180 8.39 -9.57 -9.42
CA GLY A 180 7.97 -10.97 -9.46
C GLY A 180 6.74 -11.20 -10.33
N ILE A 181 5.76 -10.29 -10.30
CA ILE A 181 4.57 -10.34 -11.17
C ILE A 181 4.99 -10.16 -12.62
N GLU A 182 5.84 -9.17 -12.91
CA GLU A 182 6.35 -8.92 -14.25
C GLU A 182 7.09 -10.16 -14.82
N GLY A 183 8.02 -10.73 -14.04
CA GLY A 183 8.75 -11.93 -14.47
C GLY A 183 7.85 -13.16 -14.68
N ASN A 184 6.84 -13.37 -13.82
CA ASN A 184 5.89 -14.46 -13.99
C ASN A 184 5.01 -14.25 -15.23
N LEU A 185 4.59 -13.01 -15.49
CA LEU A 185 3.77 -12.67 -16.66
C LEU A 185 4.55 -12.90 -17.96
N ASP A 186 5.83 -12.49 -17.97
CA ASP A 186 6.72 -12.65 -19.12
C ASP A 186 6.96 -14.14 -19.43
N ASN A 187 7.18 -14.96 -18.40
CA ASN A 187 7.30 -16.40 -18.53
C ASN A 187 5.99 -17.03 -19.03
N GLU A 188 4.85 -16.67 -18.48
CA GLU A 188 3.53 -17.19 -18.88
C GLU A 188 3.23 -16.88 -20.35
N ILE A 189 3.55 -15.68 -20.80
CA ILE A 189 3.38 -15.27 -22.20
C ILE A 189 4.35 -16.04 -23.10
N ASN A 190 5.60 -16.18 -22.72
CA ASN A 190 6.61 -16.84 -23.56
C ASN A 190 6.45 -18.36 -23.60
N GLU A 191 6.04 -19.01 -22.49
CA GLU A 191 5.86 -20.46 -22.43
C GLU A 191 4.52 -20.93 -23.06
N ASN A 192 3.47 -20.11 -22.99
CA ASN A 192 2.14 -20.46 -23.48
C ASN A 192 1.84 -19.97 -24.90
N LEU A 193 2.74 -19.17 -25.51
CA LEU A 193 2.68 -18.90 -26.94
C LEU A 193 3.38 -20.06 -27.68
N PRO A 194 2.66 -20.95 -28.39
CA PRO A 194 3.30 -21.97 -29.20
C PRO A 194 4.16 -21.27 -30.26
N ASP A 195 5.43 -21.72 -30.40
CA ASP A 195 6.37 -21.25 -31.46
C ASP A 195 5.78 -21.38 -32.89
N SER A 196 4.68 -22.10 -33.03
CA SER A 196 3.86 -22.23 -34.22
C SER A 196 2.40 -21.94 -33.90
N ALA A 197 2.06 -20.68 -33.66
CA ALA A 197 0.65 -20.27 -33.72
C ALA A 197 0.18 -20.56 -35.15
N PRO A 198 -0.88 -21.41 -35.35
CA PRO A 198 -1.38 -21.65 -36.69
C PRO A 198 -1.79 -20.31 -37.31
N ALA A 199 -1.22 -19.98 -38.46
CA ALA A 199 -1.44 -18.72 -39.15
C ALA A 199 -2.88 -18.50 -39.58
N PHE A 200 -3.74 -19.50 -39.37
CA PHE A 200 -5.16 -19.49 -39.80
C PHE A 200 -6.03 -20.10 -38.70
N PHE A 201 -6.96 -19.36 -38.17
CA PHE A 201 -8.07 -19.82 -37.37
C PHE A 201 -9.26 -20.00 -38.30
N PHE A 202 -9.68 -21.26 -38.57
CA PHE A 202 -10.93 -21.55 -39.24
C PHE A 202 -12.06 -21.51 -38.20
N LEU A 203 -12.79 -20.41 -38.14
CA LEU A 203 -13.97 -20.29 -37.32
C LEU A 203 -15.18 -20.76 -38.14
N ASP A 204 -15.76 -21.87 -37.71
CA ASP A 204 -17.11 -22.35 -38.11
C ASP A 204 -17.40 -22.33 -39.61
N ILE A 205 -16.66 -23.14 -40.39
CA ILE A 205 -17.00 -23.39 -41.80
C ILE A 205 -18.18 -24.33 -41.83
N ARG A 206 -19.33 -23.83 -42.22
CA ARG A 206 -20.53 -24.66 -42.45
C ARG A 206 -20.31 -25.59 -43.66
N PRO A 207 -20.87 -26.85 -43.61
CA PRO A 207 -20.70 -27.82 -44.68
C PRO A 207 -21.17 -27.31 -46.06
N ASP A 208 -22.07 -26.35 -46.09
CA ASP A 208 -22.62 -25.73 -47.32
C ASP A 208 -21.68 -24.71 -47.99
N GLN A 209 -20.53 -24.40 -47.37
CA GLN A 209 -19.54 -23.45 -47.90
C GLN A 209 -18.29 -24.12 -48.50
N ILE A 210 -18.23 -25.46 -48.51
CA ILE A 210 -17.05 -26.22 -48.98
C ILE A 210 -17.06 -26.39 -50.51
N ASP A 211 -18.21 -26.23 -51.18
CA ASP A 211 -18.40 -26.50 -52.62
C ASP A 211 -18.38 -25.21 -53.49
N GLN A 212 -17.78 -24.15 -53.04
CA GLN A 212 -17.49 -22.94 -53.82
C GLN A 212 -15.98 -22.67 -53.84
#